data_d9efc07e0738850b0d028d4fa684878a
#
_entry.id   d9efc07e0738850b0d028d4fa684878a
#
_cell.length_a   1.000
_cell.length_b   1.000
_cell.length_c   1.000
_cell.angle_alpha   90.00
_cell.angle_beta   90.00
_cell.angle_gamma   90.00
#
_symmetry.space_group_name_H-M   'P 1'
#
loop_
_entity.id
_entity.type
_entity.pdbx_description
1 polymer ?
#
loop_
_entity_poly.entity_id
_entity_poly.type
_entity_poly.pdbx_seq_one_letter_code
_entity_poly.pdbx_strand_id
1 'polypeptide(L)'
;MKKKKLYHKLVRDRIPEIIQDSGKDFQVRQESGDRLRDYAMRKLQEEVMEFVENPCAEEAADIMEVMNFLCNRLGIHESTIVAEATAKRVSRGAFEMGFILEWVED
;
A
#
# COMPACT_ATOMS: atom_id res chain seq x y z
N MET A 1 -21.98 -18.59 -21.35
CA MET A 1 -21.13 -18.66 -20.12
C MET A 1 -20.68 -17.28 -19.70
N LYS A 2 -20.73 -17.01 -18.41
CA LYS A 2 -20.19 -15.78 -17.86
C LYS A 2 -18.66 -15.83 -17.88
N LYS A 3 -18.02 -14.74 -18.29
CA LYS A 3 -16.57 -14.61 -18.24
C LYS A 3 -16.14 -14.30 -16.81
N LYS A 4 -15.02 -14.87 -16.41
CA LYS A 4 -14.39 -14.59 -15.11
C LYS A 4 -13.16 -13.74 -15.36
N LYS A 5 -13.01 -12.69 -14.56
CA LYS A 5 -11.78 -11.91 -14.49
C LYS A 5 -11.04 -12.34 -13.23
N LEU A 6 -9.81 -12.77 -13.39
CA LEU A 6 -9.00 -13.24 -12.29
C LEU A 6 -8.19 -12.07 -11.70
N TYR A 7 -8.19 -11.96 -10.39
CA TYR A 7 -7.51 -10.88 -9.68
C TYR A 7 -6.33 -11.38 -8.84
N HIS A 8 -6.54 -12.45 -8.06
CA HIS A 8 -5.51 -13.01 -7.17
C HIS A 8 -4.76 -11.95 -6.38
N LYS A 9 -5.51 -11.05 -5.73
CA LYS A 9 -4.92 -9.93 -5.01
C LYS A 9 -5.64 -9.67 -3.69
N LEU A 10 -4.92 -9.07 -2.75
CA LEU A 10 -5.49 -8.63 -1.49
C LEU A 10 -6.50 -7.50 -1.75
N VAL A 11 -7.65 -7.58 -1.09
CA VAL A 11 -8.69 -6.56 -1.15
C VAL A 11 -9.08 -6.14 0.27
N ARG A 12 -9.71 -4.97 0.39
CA ARG A 12 -10.22 -4.49 1.67
C ARG A 12 -11.29 -5.44 2.21
N ASP A 13 -11.47 -5.47 3.52
CA ASP A 13 -12.30 -6.45 4.24
C ASP A 13 -13.76 -6.47 3.79
N ARG A 14 -14.30 -5.33 3.38
CA ARG A 14 -15.71 -5.26 2.96
C ARG A 14 -15.94 -5.49 1.47
N ILE A 15 -14.90 -5.68 0.70
CA ILE A 15 -15.05 -5.90 -0.75
C ILE A 15 -15.89 -7.16 -1.06
N PRO A 16 -15.69 -8.31 -0.39
CA PRO A 16 -16.56 -9.47 -0.67
C PRO A 16 -18.04 -9.17 -0.43
N GLU A 17 -18.36 -8.44 0.64
CA GLU A 17 -19.74 -8.01 0.92
C GLU A 17 -20.30 -7.11 -0.20
N ILE A 18 -19.49 -6.16 -0.68
CA ILE A 18 -19.88 -5.24 -1.75
C ILE A 18 -20.15 -6.01 -3.05
N ILE A 19 -19.31 -6.99 -3.39
CA ILE A 19 -19.52 -7.82 -4.59
C ILE A 19 -20.76 -8.67 -4.42
N GLN A 20 -20.97 -9.26 -3.24
CA GLN A 20 -22.17 -10.04 -2.93
C GLN A 20 -23.42 -9.21 -3.18
N ASP A 21 -23.43 -7.96 -2.69
CA ASP A 21 -24.58 -7.06 -2.86
C ASP A 21 -24.80 -6.66 -4.32
N SER A 22 -23.77 -6.73 -5.17
CA SER A 22 -23.89 -6.44 -6.60
C SER A 22 -24.58 -7.58 -7.38
N GLY A 23 -24.76 -8.75 -6.77
CA GLY A 23 -25.36 -9.91 -7.40
C GLY A 23 -24.44 -10.71 -8.31
N LYS A 24 -23.15 -10.35 -8.39
CA LYS A 24 -22.18 -11.09 -9.20
C LYS A 24 -21.63 -12.29 -8.43
N ASP A 25 -21.37 -13.35 -9.15
CA ASP A 25 -20.66 -14.50 -8.59
C ASP A 25 -19.20 -14.14 -8.36
N PHE A 26 -18.62 -14.65 -7.27
CA PHE A 26 -17.23 -14.41 -6.94
C PHE A 26 -16.71 -15.51 -6.03
N GLN A 27 -15.40 -15.56 -5.90
CA GLN A 27 -14.74 -16.47 -4.97
C GLN A 27 -13.64 -15.72 -4.24
N VAL A 28 -13.62 -15.82 -2.92
CA VAL A 28 -12.55 -15.29 -2.07
C VAL A 28 -12.05 -16.40 -1.15
N ARG A 29 -10.84 -16.22 -0.67
CA ARG A 29 -10.27 -17.04 0.39
C ARG A 29 -9.47 -16.13 1.32
N GLN A 30 -9.17 -16.62 2.50
CA GLN A 30 -8.31 -15.90 3.45
C GLN A 30 -6.91 -16.49 3.45
N GLU A 31 -5.93 -15.62 3.55
CA GLU A 31 -4.54 -16.00 3.73
C GLU A 31 -4.04 -15.54 5.10
N SER A 32 -2.91 -16.06 5.51
CA SER A 32 -2.24 -15.70 6.76
C SER A 32 -0.73 -15.83 6.61
N GLY A 33 0.00 -15.37 7.65
CA GLY A 33 1.45 -15.52 7.72
C GLY A 33 2.18 -14.87 6.56
N ASP A 34 3.24 -15.53 6.10
CA ASP A 34 4.12 -15.00 5.06
C ASP A 34 3.41 -14.82 3.71
N ARG A 35 2.45 -15.69 3.39
CA ARG A 35 1.69 -15.55 2.14
C ARG A 35 0.83 -14.30 2.15
N LEU A 36 0.18 -13.99 3.27
CA LEU A 36 -0.58 -12.75 3.40
C LEU A 36 0.33 -11.53 3.27
N ARG A 37 1.50 -11.58 3.90
CA ARG A 37 2.49 -10.50 3.79
C ARG A 37 2.90 -10.28 2.32
N ASP A 38 3.16 -11.36 1.57
CA ASP A 38 3.54 -11.25 0.16
C ASP A 38 2.43 -10.61 -0.68
N TYR A 39 1.17 -10.98 -0.43
CA TYR A 39 0.03 -10.32 -1.09
C TYR A 39 -0.06 -8.85 -0.74
N ALA A 40 0.19 -8.50 0.54
CA ALA A 40 0.15 -7.11 0.98
C ALA A 40 1.28 -6.28 0.37
N MET A 41 2.49 -6.85 0.22
CA MET A 41 3.59 -6.16 -0.46
C MET A 41 3.27 -5.88 -1.92
N ARG A 42 2.66 -6.83 -2.62
CA ARG A 42 2.20 -6.62 -3.99
C ARG A 42 1.09 -5.58 -4.07
N LYS A 43 0.20 -5.58 -3.09
CA LYS A 43 -0.86 -4.56 -2.98
C LYS A 43 -0.28 -3.17 -2.82
N LEU A 44 0.75 -3.02 -1.98
CA LEU A 44 1.44 -1.75 -1.80
C LEU A 44 2.02 -1.24 -3.13
N GLN A 45 2.68 -2.10 -3.88
CA GLN A 45 3.24 -1.74 -5.19
C GLN A 45 2.13 -1.31 -6.16
N GLU A 46 1.00 -2.02 -6.17
CA GLU A 46 -0.16 -1.67 -6.98
C GLU A 46 -0.68 -0.27 -6.65
N GLU A 47 -0.87 0.02 -5.36
CA GLU A 47 -1.41 1.31 -4.93
C GLU A 47 -0.44 2.47 -5.23
N VAL A 48 0.87 2.24 -5.10
CA VAL A 48 1.87 3.23 -5.48
C VAL A 48 1.77 3.55 -6.97
N MET A 49 1.65 2.52 -7.82
CA MET A 49 1.50 2.72 -9.26
C MET A 49 0.22 3.48 -9.61
N GLU A 50 -0.89 3.18 -8.94
CA GLU A 50 -2.15 3.90 -9.15
C GLU A 50 -2.02 5.38 -8.77
N PHE A 51 -1.30 5.69 -7.68
CA PHE A 51 -1.03 7.07 -7.29
C PHE A 51 -0.16 7.78 -8.34
N VAL A 52 0.87 7.11 -8.86
CA VAL A 52 1.74 7.68 -9.90
C VAL A 52 0.93 8.03 -11.15
N GLU A 53 -0.01 7.17 -11.54
CA GLU A 53 -0.86 7.38 -12.72
C GLU A 53 -1.94 8.45 -12.48
N ASN A 54 -2.47 8.54 -11.26
CA ASN A 54 -3.54 9.46 -10.91
C ASN A 54 -3.32 10.01 -9.50
N PRO A 55 -2.42 11.00 -9.33
CA PRO A 55 -2.11 11.56 -8.00
C PRO A 55 -3.32 12.29 -7.42
N CYS A 56 -3.89 11.73 -6.35
CA CYS A 56 -5.03 12.30 -5.65
C CYS A 56 -5.11 11.77 -4.22
N ALA A 57 -5.95 12.40 -3.39
CA ALA A 57 -6.09 12.02 -1.99
C ALA A 57 -6.60 10.58 -1.83
N GLU A 58 -7.51 10.14 -2.69
CA GLU A 58 -8.06 8.79 -2.65
C GLU A 58 -6.96 7.74 -2.83
N GLU A 59 -6.11 7.91 -3.83
CA GLU A 59 -5.00 6.98 -4.09
C GLU A 59 -3.93 7.04 -3.00
N ALA A 60 -3.66 8.23 -2.45
CA ALA A 60 -2.75 8.38 -1.31
C ALA A 60 -3.30 7.65 -0.07
N ALA A 61 -4.61 7.73 0.17
CA ALA A 61 -5.26 7.02 1.28
C ALA A 61 -5.13 5.51 1.15
N ASP A 62 -5.21 4.97 -0.05
CA ASP A 62 -5.04 3.55 -0.30
C ASP A 62 -3.61 3.09 0.03
N ILE A 63 -2.60 3.89 -0.30
CA ILE A 63 -1.21 3.61 0.08
C ILE A 63 -1.08 3.57 1.61
N MET A 64 -1.62 4.57 2.29
CA MET A 64 -1.55 4.66 3.75
C MET A 64 -2.19 3.45 4.42
N GLU A 65 -3.33 2.98 3.92
CA GLU A 65 -4.04 1.84 4.49
C GLU A 65 -3.21 0.56 4.40
N VAL A 66 -2.62 0.30 3.23
CA VAL A 66 -1.77 -0.88 3.05
C VAL A 66 -0.50 -0.78 3.89
N MET A 67 0.12 0.41 3.96
CA MET A 67 1.29 0.65 4.81
C MET A 67 0.97 0.38 6.28
N ASN A 68 -0.15 0.88 6.78
CA ASN A 68 -0.56 0.65 8.17
C ASN A 68 -0.75 -0.83 8.45
N PHE A 69 -1.41 -1.55 7.55
CA PHE A 69 -1.61 -2.99 7.68
C PHE A 69 -0.26 -3.73 7.75
N LEU A 70 0.65 -3.46 6.82
CA LEU A 70 1.97 -4.09 6.77
C LEU A 70 2.80 -3.77 8.01
N CYS A 71 2.85 -2.50 8.42
CA CYS A 71 3.64 -2.09 9.58
C CYS A 71 3.14 -2.78 10.85
N ASN A 72 1.83 -2.87 11.05
CA ASN A 72 1.26 -3.58 12.19
C ASN A 72 1.66 -5.06 12.20
N ARG A 73 1.63 -5.70 11.03
CA ARG A 73 2.04 -7.11 10.88
C ARG A 73 3.52 -7.32 11.18
N LEU A 74 4.36 -6.36 10.79
CA LEU A 74 5.81 -6.43 10.97
C LEU A 74 6.28 -5.93 12.32
N GLY A 75 5.37 -5.51 13.20
CA GLY A 75 5.72 -4.97 14.52
C GLY A 75 6.33 -3.59 14.47
N ILE A 76 6.12 -2.84 13.40
CA ILE A 76 6.62 -1.47 13.25
C ILE A 76 5.51 -0.52 13.72
N HIS A 77 5.74 0.16 14.85
CA HIS A 77 4.75 1.05 15.44
C HIS A 77 4.70 2.41 14.72
N GLU A 78 3.52 2.96 14.60
CA GLU A 78 3.31 4.27 13.99
C GLU A 78 4.14 5.37 14.66
N SER A 79 4.21 5.36 16.00
CA SER A 79 5.01 6.33 16.74
C SER A 79 6.49 6.26 16.37
N THR A 80 7.01 5.07 16.11
CA THR A 80 8.40 4.89 15.66
C THR A 80 8.59 5.46 14.27
N ILE A 81 7.65 5.23 13.36
CA ILE A 81 7.71 5.78 12.00
C ILE A 81 7.72 7.30 12.03
N VAL A 82 6.84 7.91 12.83
CA VAL A 82 6.76 9.38 12.97
C VAL A 82 8.05 9.93 13.54
N ALA A 83 8.62 9.29 14.59
CA ALA A 83 9.87 9.71 15.20
C ALA A 83 11.03 9.63 14.19
N GLU A 84 11.14 8.56 13.43
CA GLU A 84 12.17 8.41 12.40
C GLU A 84 12.02 9.45 11.28
N ALA A 85 10.78 9.70 10.84
CA ALA A 85 10.53 10.71 9.80
C ALA A 85 10.92 12.11 10.28
N THR A 86 10.60 12.44 11.53
CA THR A 86 10.96 13.73 12.14
C THR A 86 12.48 13.87 12.28
N ALA A 87 13.17 12.85 12.77
CA ALA A 87 14.62 12.85 12.93
C ALA A 87 15.33 13.03 11.59
N LYS A 88 14.87 12.34 10.54
CA LYS A 88 15.43 12.49 9.20
C LYS A 88 15.19 13.88 8.62
N ARG A 89 14.01 14.44 8.85
CA ARG A 89 13.73 15.81 8.40
C ARG A 89 14.65 16.83 9.08
N VAL A 90 14.91 16.68 10.36
CA VAL A 90 15.80 17.57 11.10
C VAL A 90 17.26 17.43 10.62
N SER A 91 17.74 16.19 10.43
CA SER A 91 19.14 15.94 10.09
C SER A 91 19.46 16.08 8.60
N ARG A 92 18.52 15.76 7.72
CA ARG A 92 18.73 15.71 6.26
C ARG A 92 17.87 16.68 5.49
N GLY A 93 16.86 17.28 6.13
CA GLY A 93 15.90 18.17 5.50
C GLY A 93 14.76 17.40 4.83
N ALA A 94 13.83 18.16 4.30
CA ALA A 94 12.76 17.65 3.44
C ALA A 94 13.22 17.71 1.97
N PHE A 95 12.29 17.87 1.04
CA PHE A 95 12.60 17.86 -0.41
C PHE A 95 12.32 19.21 -1.09
N GLU A 96 12.08 20.26 -0.29
CA GLU A 96 11.57 21.56 -0.79
C GLU A 96 12.53 22.26 -1.76
N MET A 97 13.84 21.99 -1.64
CA MET A 97 14.84 22.65 -2.50
C MET A 97 14.94 22.03 -3.91
N GLY A 98 14.36 20.83 -4.11
CA GLY A 98 14.36 20.19 -5.42
C GLY A 98 15.74 19.78 -5.94
N PHE A 99 16.68 19.44 -5.07
CA PHE A 99 18.02 19.01 -5.49
C PHE A 99 17.99 17.64 -6.16
N ILE A 100 18.68 17.56 -7.31
CA ILE A 100 18.90 16.30 -8.03
C ILE A 100 20.40 15.99 -7.87
N LEU A 101 20.71 14.91 -7.16
CA LEU A 101 22.10 14.47 -7.01
C LEU A 101 22.55 13.78 -8.29
N GLU A 102 23.56 14.35 -8.96
CA GLU A 102 24.03 13.80 -10.22
C GLU A 102 25.21 12.84 -10.01
N TRP A 103 26.18 13.20 -9.17
CA TRP A 103 27.28 12.29 -8.87
C TRP A 103 28.02 12.75 -7.59
N VAL A 104 28.76 11.85 -7.01
CA VAL A 104 29.61 12.10 -5.84
C VAL A 104 30.91 11.33 -6.03
N GLU A 105 32.04 11.90 -5.62
CA GLU A 105 33.31 11.16 -5.56
C GLU A 105 33.21 10.01 -4.55
N ASP A 106 33.87 8.91 -4.85
CA ASP A 106 33.98 7.78 -3.93
C ASP A 106 34.92 8.07 -2.75
#